data_5e64213b47d18895ea275c7afaf3b41b
#
_entry.id   5e64213b47d18895ea275c7afaf3b41b
#
_cell.length_a   1.000
_cell.length_b   1.000
_cell.length_c   1.000
_cell.angle_alpha   90.00
_cell.angle_beta   90.00
_cell.angle_gamma   90.00
#
_symmetry.space_group_name_H-M   'P 1'
#
loop_
_entity.id
_entity.type
_entity.pdbx_description
1 polymer ?
#
loop_
_entity_poly.entity_id
_entity_poly.type
_entity_poly.pdbx_seq_one_letter_code
_entity_poly.pdbx_strand_id
1 'polypeptide(L)'
;ANAGNRHVLVALHHNPIPVGSAWLDTMMVDNGHALLDIAARYPVIRGVVWGHVHQEFDSVVNFGTHQTRLMAAPATCLQFAPRSATFALDTVGPGYRRLCLHSDGTIETEVIRVEGLGIQPDTASGGY
;
A
#
# COMPACT_ATOMS: atom_id res chain seq x y z
N ALA A 1 7.83 17.50 13.74
CA ALA A 1 8.31 18.27 12.59
C ALA A 1 7.22 19.24 12.14
N ASN A 2 7.58 20.49 11.82
CA ASN A 2 6.61 21.47 11.32
C ASN A 2 6.51 21.34 9.80
N ALA A 3 5.38 20.85 9.28
CA ALA A 3 5.15 20.75 7.85
C ALA A 3 4.86 22.13 7.20
N GLY A 4 4.51 23.14 7.99
CA GLY A 4 4.04 24.43 7.48
C GLY A 4 2.80 24.23 6.58
N ASN A 5 2.81 24.81 5.39
CA ASN A 5 1.74 24.67 4.39
C ASN A 5 1.92 23.46 3.45
N ARG A 6 2.82 22.54 3.76
CA ARG A 6 3.08 21.36 2.92
C ARG A 6 2.17 20.21 3.31
N HIS A 7 1.73 19.47 2.31
CA HIS A 7 1.07 18.18 2.51
C HIS A 7 2.10 17.07 2.76
N VAL A 8 1.69 16.04 3.48
CA VAL A 8 2.58 14.94 3.90
C VAL A 8 2.08 13.64 3.29
N LEU A 9 2.98 12.94 2.60
CA LEU A 9 2.85 11.52 2.25
C LEU A 9 3.81 10.73 3.15
N VAL A 10 3.28 9.76 3.88
CA VAL A 10 4.07 8.85 4.71
C VAL A 10 4.39 7.59 3.89
N ALA A 11 5.65 7.19 3.85
CA ALA A 11 6.07 5.95 3.19
C ALA A 11 6.61 4.97 4.23
N LEU A 12 6.14 3.72 4.15
CA LEU A 12 6.52 2.61 5.01
C LEU A 12 6.98 1.42 4.17
N HIS A 13 7.57 0.39 4.80
CA HIS A 13 7.75 -0.89 4.12
C HIS A 13 6.59 -1.84 4.44
N HIS A 14 6.35 -2.15 5.70
CA HIS A 14 5.25 -3.02 6.10
C HIS A 14 3.92 -2.27 6.17
N ASN A 15 2.82 -3.00 5.92
CA ASN A 15 1.46 -2.46 5.96
C ASN A 15 1.06 -2.04 7.39
N PRO A 16 0.47 -0.84 7.54
CA PRO A 16 -0.02 -0.37 8.85
C PRO A 16 -1.43 -0.86 9.18
N ILE A 17 -2.13 -1.44 8.20
CA ILE A 17 -3.49 -1.99 8.32
C ILE A 17 -3.57 -3.35 7.63
N PRO A 18 -4.56 -4.19 7.97
CA PRO A 18 -4.81 -5.43 7.25
C PRO A 18 -5.09 -5.16 5.76
N VAL A 19 -4.51 -5.99 4.90
CA VAL A 19 -4.79 -6.00 3.46
C VAL A 19 -5.74 -7.14 3.06
N GLY A 20 -6.14 -7.96 4.04
CA GLY A 20 -7.06 -9.06 3.88
C GLY A 20 -6.41 -10.40 3.47
N SER A 21 -5.09 -10.47 3.45
CA SER A 21 -4.33 -11.72 3.26
C SER A 21 -3.82 -12.16 4.62
N ALA A 22 -4.43 -13.19 5.23
CA ALA A 22 -4.24 -13.52 6.64
C ALA A 22 -2.75 -13.74 7.02
N TRP A 23 -1.97 -14.38 6.17
CA TRP A 23 -0.56 -14.61 6.42
C TRP A 23 0.28 -13.33 6.35
N LEU A 24 -0.04 -12.37 5.43
CA LEU A 24 0.62 -11.07 5.34
C LEU A 24 0.22 -10.17 6.53
N ASP A 25 -1.03 -10.27 6.96
CA ASP A 25 -1.55 -9.48 8.06
C ASP A 25 -0.89 -9.87 9.41
N THR A 26 -0.21 -11.02 9.50
CA THR A 26 0.64 -11.36 10.66
C THR A 26 1.98 -10.59 10.68
N MET A 27 2.35 -9.95 9.59
CA MET A 27 3.61 -9.22 9.43
C MET A 27 3.43 -7.70 9.36
N MET A 28 2.27 -7.20 9.77
CA MET A 28 2.01 -5.76 9.86
C MET A 28 2.94 -5.08 10.88
N VAL A 29 3.02 -3.75 10.79
CA VAL A 29 3.63 -2.99 11.90
C VAL A 29 2.76 -3.11 13.16
N ASP A 30 3.37 -3.39 14.30
CA ASP A 30 2.65 -3.62 15.57
C ASP A 30 1.79 -2.44 16.01
N ASN A 31 2.23 -1.23 15.70
CA ASN A 31 1.59 0.02 16.12
C ASN A 31 0.93 0.79 14.96
N GLY A 32 0.45 0.09 13.92
CA GLY A 32 -0.22 0.71 12.77
C GLY A 32 -1.40 1.61 13.16
N HIS A 33 -2.16 1.25 14.20
CA HIS A 33 -3.23 2.07 14.76
C HIS A 33 -2.72 3.44 15.26
N ALA A 34 -1.55 3.51 15.87
CA ALA A 34 -0.97 4.77 16.32
C ALA A 34 -0.65 5.72 15.16
N LEU A 35 -0.26 5.18 14.01
CA LEU A 35 -0.10 5.97 12.79
C LEU A 35 -1.44 6.56 12.32
N LEU A 36 -2.53 5.77 12.35
CA LEU A 36 -3.87 6.26 12.00
C LEU A 36 -4.37 7.32 12.98
N ASP A 37 -4.09 7.18 14.28
CA ASP A 37 -4.39 8.18 15.30
C ASP A 37 -3.63 9.50 15.05
N ILE A 38 -2.41 9.42 14.57
CA ILE A 38 -1.62 10.58 14.15
C ILE A 38 -2.25 11.20 12.90
N ALA A 39 -2.60 10.38 11.89
CA ALA A 39 -3.23 10.87 10.67
C ALA A 39 -4.57 11.58 10.98
N ALA A 40 -5.36 11.04 11.91
CA ALA A 40 -6.61 11.66 12.35
C ALA A 40 -6.43 13.05 12.98
N ARG A 41 -5.30 13.29 13.66
CA ARG A 41 -5.00 14.57 14.32
C ARG A 41 -4.34 15.61 13.41
N TYR A 42 -3.76 15.15 12.28
CA TYR A 42 -2.97 16.02 11.39
C TYR A 42 -3.49 15.98 9.96
N PRO A 43 -4.44 16.88 9.58
CA PRO A 43 -5.04 16.93 8.23
C PRO A 43 -4.04 17.11 7.08
N VAL A 44 -2.82 17.51 7.39
CA VAL A 44 -1.73 17.62 6.40
C VAL A 44 -1.24 16.26 5.89
N ILE A 45 -1.53 15.16 6.61
CA ILE A 45 -1.22 13.78 6.18
C ILE A 45 -2.29 13.34 5.18
N ARG A 46 -1.96 13.42 3.90
CA ARG A 46 -2.88 13.16 2.80
C ARG A 46 -2.87 11.71 2.34
N GLY A 47 -1.75 11.02 2.57
CA GLY A 47 -1.62 9.62 2.17
C GLY A 47 -0.57 8.86 2.96
N VAL A 48 -0.75 7.55 2.99
CA VAL A 48 0.22 6.56 3.45
C VAL A 48 0.43 5.55 2.34
N VAL A 49 1.67 5.27 1.98
CA VAL A 49 2.02 4.29 0.96
C VAL A 49 3.01 3.27 1.53
N TRP A 50 2.85 2.01 1.14
CA TRP A 50 3.74 0.93 1.59
C TRP A 50 4.01 -0.10 0.50
N GLY A 51 5.03 -0.91 0.71
CA GLY A 51 5.42 -2.05 -0.13
C GLY A 51 5.06 -3.39 0.51
N HIS A 52 6.03 -4.29 0.63
CA HIS A 52 5.99 -5.57 1.33
C HIS A 52 4.94 -6.56 0.84
N VAL A 53 3.68 -6.14 0.74
CA VAL A 53 2.54 -7.03 0.47
C VAL A 53 2.49 -7.57 -0.95
N HIS A 54 3.30 -7.03 -1.87
CA HIS A 54 3.31 -7.41 -3.28
C HIS A 54 1.92 -7.47 -3.92
N GLN A 55 1.04 -6.57 -3.49
CA GLN A 55 -0.35 -6.46 -3.93
C GLN A 55 -0.69 -5.01 -4.21
N GLU A 56 -1.65 -4.81 -5.09
CA GLU A 56 -2.33 -3.54 -5.23
C GLU A 56 -3.37 -3.40 -4.12
N PHE A 57 -3.28 -2.32 -3.36
CA PHE A 57 -4.27 -1.97 -2.36
C PHE A 57 -4.54 -0.46 -2.43
N ASP A 58 -5.80 -0.07 -2.30
CA ASP A 58 -6.20 1.33 -2.29
C ASP A 58 -7.46 1.50 -1.45
N SER A 59 -7.40 2.36 -0.48
CA SER A 59 -8.56 2.70 0.34
C SER A 59 -8.45 4.12 0.88
N VAL A 60 -9.53 4.62 1.46
CA VAL A 60 -9.60 5.95 2.06
C VAL A 60 -10.16 5.83 3.46
N VAL A 61 -9.45 6.39 4.43
CA VAL A 61 -9.96 6.57 5.79
C VAL A 61 -10.51 7.99 5.92
N ASN A 62 -11.76 8.09 6.38
CA ASN A 62 -12.43 9.36 6.61
C ASN A 62 -12.43 9.66 8.11
N PHE A 63 -11.82 10.77 8.50
CA PHE A 63 -11.76 11.24 9.89
C PHE A 63 -12.81 12.34 10.20
N GLY A 64 -13.80 12.52 9.33
CA GLY A 64 -14.84 13.51 9.46
C GLY A 64 -14.46 14.87 8.90
N THR A 65 -13.34 15.45 9.35
CA THR A 65 -12.85 16.76 8.89
C THR A 65 -11.93 16.66 7.65
N HIS A 66 -11.35 15.51 7.41
CA HIS A 66 -10.44 15.25 6.29
C HIS A 66 -10.34 13.74 6.00
N GLN A 67 -9.65 13.43 4.93
CA GLN A 67 -9.41 12.06 4.49
C GLN A 67 -7.91 11.81 4.30
N THR A 68 -7.50 10.56 4.55
CA THR A 68 -6.14 10.08 4.25
C THR A 68 -6.27 8.85 3.35
N ARG A 69 -5.57 8.86 2.22
CA ARG A 69 -5.52 7.72 1.29
C ARG A 69 -4.48 6.70 1.74
N LEU A 70 -4.85 5.43 1.74
CA LEU A 70 -4.00 4.31 2.16
C LEU A 70 -3.73 3.42 0.96
N MET A 71 -2.45 3.25 0.58
CA MET A 71 -2.08 2.63 -0.69
C MET A 71 -0.94 1.64 -0.51
N ALA A 72 -1.05 0.44 -1.10
CA ALA A 72 0.09 -0.42 -1.32
C ALA A 72 0.57 -0.34 -2.77
N ALA A 73 1.88 -0.45 -2.96
CA ALA A 73 2.48 -0.63 -4.26
C ALA A 73 2.61 -2.12 -4.59
N PRO A 74 2.34 -2.55 -5.83
CA PRO A 74 2.72 -3.87 -6.28
C PRO A 74 4.24 -4.01 -6.31
N ALA A 75 4.73 -5.24 -6.38
CA ALA A 75 6.15 -5.50 -6.51
C ALA A 75 6.62 -5.40 -7.97
N THR A 76 7.89 -5.08 -8.16
CA THR A 76 8.56 -5.14 -9.46
C THR A 76 9.05 -6.55 -9.81
N CYS A 77 8.61 -7.54 -9.05
CA CYS A 77 8.85 -8.97 -9.24
C CYS A 77 7.53 -9.73 -9.16
N LEU A 78 7.51 -10.90 -8.49
CA LEU A 78 6.31 -11.71 -8.29
C LEU A 78 5.29 -11.00 -7.40
N GLN A 79 4.00 -11.20 -7.71
CA GLN A 79 2.91 -10.69 -6.90
C GLN A 79 2.38 -11.79 -5.98
N PHE A 80 1.81 -11.41 -4.83
CA PHE A 80 1.11 -12.32 -3.93
C PHE A 80 -0.40 -12.28 -4.20
N ALA A 81 -1.05 -13.44 -4.14
CA ALA A 81 -2.48 -13.55 -4.37
C ALA A 81 -3.27 -12.79 -3.29
N PRO A 82 -4.15 -11.86 -3.67
CA PRO A 82 -4.95 -11.12 -2.70
C PRO A 82 -5.92 -12.02 -1.94
N ARG A 83 -6.16 -11.68 -0.68
CA ARG A 83 -7.12 -12.39 0.19
C ARG A 83 -6.79 -13.86 0.41
N SER A 84 -5.55 -14.26 0.29
CA SER A 84 -5.10 -15.62 0.58
C SER A 84 -4.89 -15.83 2.07
N ALA A 85 -5.33 -16.98 2.59
CA ALA A 85 -5.09 -17.36 3.98
C ALA A 85 -3.64 -17.78 4.24
N THR A 86 -2.98 -18.35 3.22
CA THR A 86 -1.60 -18.81 3.24
C THR A 86 -0.82 -18.16 2.10
N PHE A 87 0.49 -18.34 2.08
CA PHE A 87 1.31 -17.88 0.96
C PHE A 87 0.76 -18.43 -0.37
N ALA A 88 0.55 -17.55 -1.33
CA ALA A 88 0.18 -17.91 -2.69
C ALA A 88 0.64 -16.82 -3.67
N LEU A 89 1.14 -17.24 -4.82
CA LEU A 89 1.51 -16.32 -5.90
C LEU A 89 0.31 -16.01 -6.79
N ASP A 90 0.27 -14.76 -7.25
CA ASP A 90 -0.67 -14.31 -8.27
C ASP A 90 -0.05 -14.48 -9.67
N THR A 91 -0.89 -14.62 -10.69
CA THR A 91 -0.48 -14.66 -12.09
C THR A 91 -0.30 -13.26 -12.70
N VAL A 92 -0.67 -12.21 -11.97
CA VAL A 92 -0.51 -10.82 -12.43
C VAL A 92 0.97 -10.46 -12.48
N GLY A 93 1.36 -9.80 -13.57
CA GLY A 93 2.75 -9.40 -13.81
C GLY A 93 3.27 -8.33 -12.84
N PRO A 94 4.61 -8.11 -12.85
CA PRO A 94 5.25 -7.04 -12.08
C PRO A 94 4.63 -5.69 -12.35
N GLY A 95 4.74 -4.77 -11.38
CA GLY A 95 4.19 -3.44 -11.55
C GLY A 95 4.78 -2.43 -10.58
N TYR A 96 4.35 -1.20 -10.74
CA TYR A 96 4.68 -0.12 -9.83
C TYR A 96 3.49 0.83 -9.69
N ARG A 97 3.47 1.60 -8.62
CA ARG A 97 2.45 2.62 -8.40
C ARG A 97 3.02 3.99 -8.74
N ARG A 98 2.35 4.70 -9.65
CA ARG A 98 2.61 6.10 -9.93
C ARG A 98 1.76 6.97 -9.02
N LEU A 99 2.38 8.02 -8.45
CA LEU A 99 1.70 9.00 -7.62
C LEU A 99 1.92 10.39 -8.25
N CYS A 100 0.85 11.15 -8.42
CA CYS A 100 0.88 12.56 -8.74
C CYS A 100 0.41 13.34 -7.52
N LEU A 101 1.30 14.15 -6.94
CA LEU A 101 1.04 14.90 -5.72
C LEU A 101 0.74 16.36 -6.08
N HIS A 102 -0.48 16.78 -5.87
CA HIS A 102 -0.93 18.14 -6.20
C HIS A 102 -0.72 19.10 -5.02
N SER A 103 -0.60 20.38 -5.34
CA SER A 103 -0.37 21.44 -4.36
C SER A 103 -1.54 21.65 -3.38
N ASP A 104 -2.75 21.22 -3.74
CA ASP A 104 -3.94 21.24 -2.89
C ASP A 104 -4.02 20.02 -1.93
N GLY A 105 -3.05 19.08 -2.03
CA GLY A 105 -2.98 17.85 -1.25
C GLY A 105 -3.73 16.67 -1.86
N THR A 106 -4.29 16.81 -3.04
CA THR A 106 -4.87 15.69 -3.78
C THR A 106 -3.77 14.74 -4.23
N ILE A 107 -4.03 13.44 -4.15
CA ILE A 107 -3.15 12.39 -4.63
C ILE A 107 -3.87 11.64 -5.73
N GLU A 108 -3.41 11.81 -6.97
CA GLU A 108 -3.80 10.92 -8.06
C GLU A 108 -2.85 9.74 -8.13
N THR A 109 -3.38 8.56 -8.36
CA THR A 109 -2.56 7.34 -8.38
C THR A 109 -3.10 6.32 -9.36
N GLU A 110 -2.19 5.60 -9.94
CA GLU A 110 -2.49 4.42 -10.77
C GLU A 110 -1.43 3.35 -10.56
N VAL A 111 -1.79 2.11 -10.79
CA VAL A 111 -0.85 0.99 -10.88
C VAL A 111 -0.58 0.70 -12.35
N ILE A 112 0.69 0.66 -12.71
CA ILE A 112 1.17 0.36 -14.05
C ILE A 112 1.81 -1.04 -14.00
N ARG A 113 1.34 -1.94 -14.86
CA ARG A 113 1.91 -3.27 -15.01
C ARG A 113 2.97 -3.27 -16.11
N VAL A 114 4.07 -3.96 -15.85
CA VAL A 114 5.14 -4.14 -16.83
C VAL A 114 4.80 -5.37 -17.68
N GLU A 115 4.56 -5.14 -18.95
CA GLU A 115 4.20 -6.18 -19.93
C GLU A 115 5.44 -6.76 -20.61
N GLY A 116 5.26 -7.92 -21.25
CA GLY A 116 6.27 -8.52 -22.14
C GLY A 116 7.46 -9.18 -21.47
N LEU A 117 7.48 -9.29 -20.13
CA LEU A 117 8.60 -9.92 -19.41
C LEU A 117 8.59 -11.47 -19.45
N GLY A 118 7.49 -12.08 -19.90
CA GLY A 118 7.37 -13.55 -19.97
C GLY A 118 7.50 -14.27 -18.62
N ILE A 119 7.40 -13.54 -17.51
CA ILE A 119 7.49 -14.10 -16.16
C ILE A 119 6.21 -14.89 -15.88
N GLN A 120 6.35 -16.19 -15.70
CA GLN A 120 5.26 -17.05 -15.23
C GLN A 120 5.63 -17.52 -13.82
N PRO A 121 4.89 -17.06 -12.79
CA PRO A 121 5.14 -17.51 -11.43
C PRO A 121 4.76 -18.99 -11.31
N ASP A 122 5.60 -19.74 -10.60
CA ASP A 122 5.24 -21.09 -10.17
C ASP A 122 4.23 -20.99 -9.01
N THR A 123 2.94 -21.04 -9.36
CA THR A 123 1.85 -20.93 -8.38
C THR A 123 1.74 -22.15 -7.46
N ALA A 124 2.47 -23.23 -7.74
CA ALA A 124 2.56 -24.40 -6.86
C ALA A 124 3.65 -24.22 -5.79
N SER A 125 4.47 -23.17 -5.87
CA SER A 125 5.49 -22.87 -4.87
C SER A 125 4.88 -22.64 -3.50
N GLY A 126 5.34 -23.38 -2.49
CA GLY A 126 4.83 -23.33 -1.13
C GLY A 126 5.27 -22.12 -0.29
N GLY A 127 6.10 -21.23 -0.85
CA GLY A 127 6.62 -20.05 -0.13
C GLY A 127 7.66 -20.38 0.94
N TYR A 128 7.85 -19.47 1.86
CA TYR A 128 8.82 -19.53 2.96
C TYR A 128 8.41 -20.53 4.04
#